data_81225aee01080054f9d8d08e74dfcf21
#
_entry.id   81225aee01080054f9d8d08e74dfcf21
#
_cell.length_a   1.000
_cell.length_b   1.000
_cell.length_c   1.000
_cell.angle_alpha   90.00
_cell.angle_beta   90.00
_cell.angle_gamma   90.00
#
_symmetry.space_group_name_H-M   'P 1'
#
loop_
_entity.id
_entity.type
_entity.pdbx_description
1 polymer ?
#
loop_
_entity_poly.entity_id
_entity_poly.type
_entity_poly.pdbx_seq_one_letter_code
_entity_poly.pdbx_strand_id
1 'polypeptide(L)'
;MSTPEAVQLPAQVAEAIVAHARAGKPEEVCGIVRGRAGIAQEAVRGRNIAVERIENYEVDPQTLLQQFEFEENGDEMLAIYHSHPVSVAYPSATDGWNAHYPDCFYLICSLEVDAAPVLRAFRMTPHWVELDLASLRHALPFQEVRPGLYAYFQPTSSSLPPLLALPAERVPAPFYLGYFVDTAGELVDSRVVSIVEHPVVLQG
;
A
#
# COMPACT_ATOMS: atom_id res chain seq x y z
N MET A 1 6.71 0.46 21.86
CA MET A 1 7.99 0.67 21.12
C MET A 1 7.71 1.76 20.09
N SER A 2 8.66 2.67 19.82
CA SER A 2 8.47 3.67 18.76
C SER A 2 8.53 2.98 17.41
N THR A 3 7.59 3.30 16.55
CA THR A 3 7.55 2.77 15.17
C THR A 3 8.83 3.22 14.43
N PRO A 4 9.52 2.33 13.69
CA PRO A 4 10.72 2.71 12.95
C PRO A 4 10.41 3.81 11.92
N GLU A 5 11.29 4.80 11.82
CA GLU A 5 11.16 5.90 10.85
C GLU A 5 11.71 5.55 9.47
N ALA A 6 12.50 4.47 9.35
CA ALA A 6 13.11 4.00 8.11
C ALA A 6 13.14 2.48 8.06
N VAL A 7 13.11 1.91 6.86
CA VAL A 7 13.35 0.48 6.64
C VAL A 7 14.83 0.28 6.34
N GLN A 8 15.50 -0.47 7.20
CA GLN A 8 16.86 -0.94 6.92
C GLN A 8 16.76 -2.24 6.13
N LEU A 9 17.20 -2.21 4.88
CA LEU A 9 17.03 -3.30 3.94
C LEU A 9 18.41 -3.84 3.52
N PRO A 10 18.87 -4.99 4.09
CA PRO A 10 20.07 -5.66 3.65
C PRO A 10 20.01 -6.01 2.17
N ALA A 11 21.15 -5.93 1.47
CA ALA A 11 21.22 -6.15 0.02
C ALA A 11 20.59 -7.48 -0.40
N GLN A 12 20.84 -8.55 0.35
CA GLN A 12 20.27 -9.87 0.05
C GLN A 12 18.73 -9.89 0.09
N VAL A 13 18.10 -9.12 0.99
CA VAL A 13 16.64 -9.04 1.09
C VAL A 13 16.09 -8.22 -0.08
N ALA A 14 16.73 -7.10 -0.42
CA ALA A 14 16.38 -6.28 -1.57
C ALA A 14 16.50 -7.09 -2.87
N GLU A 15 17.60 -7.82 -3.06
CA GLU A 15 17.81 -8.69 -4.22
C GLU A 15 16.76 -9.80 -4.32
N ALA A 16 16.37 -10.40 -3.18
CA ALA A 16 15.31 -11.42 -3.15
C ALA A 16 13.95 -10.88 -3.61
N ILE A 17 13.60 -9.66 -3.19
CA ILE A 17 12.36 -8.97 -3.63
C ILE A 17 12.43 -8.67 -5.12
N VAL A 18 13.53 -8.09 -5.61
CA VAL A 18 13.71 -7.78 -7.04
C VAL A 18 13.68 -9.03 -7.89
N ALA A 19 14.34 -10.10 -7.45
CA ALA A 19 14.34 -11.38 -8.17
C ALA A 19 12.93 -11.99 -8.24
N HIS A 20 12.15 -11.87 -7.16
CA HIS A 20 10.74 -12.30 -7.16
C HIS A 20 9.91 -11.46 -8.12
N ALA A 21 10.04 -10.14 -8.08
CA ALA A 21 9.35 -9.22 -8.98
C ALA A 21 9.63 -9.52 -10.46
N ARG A 22 10.90 -9.76 -10.81
CA ARG A 22 11.28 -10.14 -12.19
C ARG A 22 10.71 -11.47 -12.63
N ALA A 23 10.70 -12.46 -11.73
CA ALA A 23 10.19 -13.79 -12.03
C ALA A 23 8.67 -13.83 -12.24
N GLY A 24 7.93 -12.89 -11.64
CA GLY A 24 6.47 -12.83 -11.71
C GLY A 24 5.91 -12.09 -12.93
N LYS A 25 6.73 -11.32 -13.64
CA LYS A 25 6.24 -10.56 -14.81
C LYS A 25 5.43 -11.41 -15.76
N PRO A 26 4.32 -10.90 -16.32
CA PRO A 26 3.80 -9.52 -16.22
C PRO A 26 2.89 -9.27 -15.01
N GLU A 27 2.65 -10.28 -14.17
CA GLU A 27 1.80 -10.15 -12.99
C GLU A 27 2.54 -9.43 -11.84
N GLU A 28 1.80 -8.77 -10.97
CA GLU A 28 2.32 -8.30 -9.70
C GLU A 28 2.59 -9.48 -8.78
N VAL A 29 3.75 -9.49 -8.15
CA VAL A 29 4.07 -10.40 -7.05
C VAL A 29 3.89 -9.71 -5.71
N CYS A 30 3.66 -10.50 -4.67
CA CYS A 30 3.54 -9.97 -3.32
C CYS A 30 4.15 -10.94 -2.30
N GLY A 31 4.33 -10.44 -1.08
CA GLY A 31 4.83 -11.22 0.04
C GLY A 31 4.98 -10.35 1.27
N ILE A 32 5.62 -10.91 2.29
CA ILE A 32 5.88 -10.23 3.56
C ILE A 32 7.37 -10.18 3.86
N VAL A 33 7.78 -9.23 4.67
CA VAL A 33 9.16 -9.11 5.14
C VAL A 33 9.17 -9.32 6.64
N ARG A 34 9.87 -10.36 7.07
CA ARG A 34 10.21 -10.56 8.47
C ARG A 34 11.33 -9.60 8.86
N GLY A 35 11.22 -8.98 10.02
CA GLY A 35 12.23 -8.08 10.52
C GLY A 35 12.26 -7.98 12.03
N ARG A 36 13.19 -7.18 12.54
CA ARG A 36 13.31 -6.86 13.95
C ARG A 36 13.82 -5.44 14.12
N ALA A 37 13.11 -4.65 14.91
CA ALA A 37 13.49 -3.26 15.22
C ALA A 37 13.79 -2.41 13.96
N GLY A 38 12.96 -2.56 12.91
CA GLY A 38 13.11 -1.82 11.66
C GLY A 38 14.14 -2.37 10.68
N ILE A 39 14.83 -3.48 11.01
CA ILE A 39 15.83 -4.14 10.16
C ILE A 39 15.17 -5.36 9.51
N ALA A 40 15.11 -5.39 8.19
CA ALA A 40 14.62 -6.53 7.43
C ALA A 40 15.61 -7.72 7.56
N GLN A 41 15.08 -8.92 7.73
CA GLN A 41 15.86 -10.14 7.84
C GLN A 41 15.60 -11.11 6.69
N GLU A 42 14.35 -11.20 6.25
CA GLU A 42 13.94 -12.15 5.22
C GLU A 42 12.74 -11.64 4.43
N ALA A 43 12.76 -11.82 3.11
CA ALA A 43 11.60 -11.65 2.25
C ALA A 43 10.93 -13.01 2.01
N VAL A 44 9.73 -13.17 2.53
CA VAL A 44 8.91 -14.37 2.36
C VAL A 44 7.96 -14.15 1.19
N ARG A 45 8.10 -14.99 0.16
CA ARG A 45 7.24 -14.92 -1.02
C ARG A 45 5.84 -15.37 -0.69
N GLY A 46 4.86 -14.52 -1.02
CA GLY A 46 3.45 -14.86 -0.98
C GLY A 46 2.90 -15.21 -2.35
N ARG A 47 1.75 -15.83 -2.37
CA ARG A 47 0.98 -16.04 -3.60
C ARG A 47 0.04 -14.85 -3.79
N ASN A 48 0.08 -14.24 -4.97
CA ASN A 48 -0.92 -13.24 -5.35
C ASN A 48 -2.23 -13.96 -5.71
N ILE A 49 -3.29 -13.73 -4.92
CA ILE A 49 -4.62 -14.32 -5.13
C ILE A 49 -5.63 -13.33 -5.71
N ALA A 50 -5.20 -12.11 -6.07
CA ALA A 50 -6.06 -11.15 -6.75
C ALA A 50 -6.61 -11.72 -8.07
N VAL A 51 -7.83 -11.30 -8.42
CA VAL A 51 -8.46 -11.69 -9.70
C VAL A 51 -7.71 -11.07 -10.87
N GLU A 52 -7.38 -9.78 -10.78
CA GLU A 52 -6.65 -9.00 -11.79
C GLU A 52 -5.19 -8.82 -11.38
N ARG A 53 -4.39 -9.89 -11.47
CA ARG A 53 -3.02 -9.92 -10.95
C ARG A 53 -2.00 -9.06 -11.71
N ILE A 54 -2.35 -8.55 -12.88
CA ILE A 54 -1.46 -7.65 -13.65
C ILE A 54 -1.42 -6.25 -13.03
N GLU A 55 -2.52 -5.81 -12.42
CA GLU A 55 -2.71 -4.45 -11.91
C GLU A 55 -3.02 -4.40 -10.41
N ASN A 56 -3.11 -5.57 -9.76
CA ASN A 56 -3.49 -5.66 -8.36
C ASN A 56 -2.80 -6.84 -7.69
N TYR A 57 -2.65 -6.73 -6.38
CA TYR A 57 -2.23 -7.86 -5.55
C TYR A 57 -3.14 -8.06 -4.35
N GLU A 58 -3.19 -9.30 -3.92
CA GLU A 58 -3.75 -9.72 -2.64
C GLU A 58 -2.88 -10.85 -2.11
N VAL A 59 -2.28 -10.64 -0.95
CA VAL A 59 -1.42 -11.66 -0.32
C VAL A 59 -2.29 -12.78 0.22
N ASP A 60 -1.97 -14.01 -0.08
CA ASP A 60 -2.72 -15.16 0.43
C ASP A 60 -2.68 -15.24 1.96
N PRO A 61 -3.78 -15.70 2.59
CA PRO A 61 -3.89 -15.73 4.05
C PRO A 61 -2.83 -16.58 4.75
N GLN A 62 -2.34 -17.64 4.12
CA GLN A 62 -1.32 -18.51 4.73
C GLN A 62 0.00 -17.79 4.89
N THR A 63 0.36 -16.94 3.90
CA THR A 63 1.54 -16.08 4.01
C THR A 63 1.37 -15.06 5.12
N LEU A 64 0.22 -14.39 5.21
CA LEU A 64 -0.04 -13.39 6.25
C LEU A 64 -0.05 -13.98 7.67
N LEU A 65 -0.52 -15.21 7.84
CA LEU A 65 -0.57 -15.89 9.14
C LEU A 65 0.83 -16.17 9.71
N GLN A 66 1.90 -16.15 8.90
CA GLN A 66 3.26 -16.31 9.39
C GLN A 66 3.70 -15.18 10.34
N GLN A 67 3.00 -14.04 10.33
CA GLN A 67 3.26 -12.96 11.30
C GLN A 67 3.22 -13.46 12.76
N PHE A 68 2.34 -14.39 13.08
CA PHE A 68 2.22 -14.94 14.44
C PHE A 68 3.46 -15.78 14.82
N GLU A 69 4.00 -16.55 13.88
CA GLU A 69 5.27 -17.26 14.09
C GLU A 69 6.45 -16.29 14.26
N PHE A 70 6.46 -15.18 13.53
CA PHE A 70 7.47 -14.14 13.71
C PHE A 70 7.40 -13.55 15.11
N GLU A 71 6.21 -13.20 15.59
CA GLU A 71 5.98 -12.64 16.92
C GLU A 71 6.42 -13.61 18.04
N GLU A 72 6.12 -14.90 17.92
CA GLU A 72 6.57 -15.93 18.86
C GLU A 72 8.11 -16.00 18.95
N ASN A 73 8.82 -15.66 17.86
CA ASN A 73 10.28 -15.64 17.82
C ASN A 73 10.88 -14.25 18.16
N GLY A 74 10.04 -13.28 18.54
CA GLY A 74 10.46 -11.91 18.87
C GLY A 74 10.82 -11.07 17.64
N ASP A 75 10.35 -11.47 16.47
CA ASP A 75 10.39 -10.73 15.21
C ASP A 75 9.05 -10.06 14.94
N GLU A 76 8.93 -9.35 13.83
CA GLU A 76 7.73 -8.66 13.41
C GLU A 76 7.49 -8.85 11.89
N MET A 77 6.26 -8.74 11.45
CA MET A 77 5.97 -8.50 10.05
C MET A 77 6.29 -7.02 9.77
N LEU A 78 7.54 -6.76 9.40
CA LEU A 78 8.07 -5.42 9.18
C LEU A 78 7.41 -4.73 7.98
N ALA A 79 7.18 -5.49 6.91
CA ALA A 79 6.57 -4.96 5.71
C ALA A 79 5.73 -5.99 4.95
N ILE A 80 4.78 -5.50 4.17
CA ILE A 80 4.19 -6.19 3.04
C ILE A 80 4.85 -5.63 1.79
N TYR A 81 5.28 -6.47 0.85
CA TYR A 81 5.83 -6.00 -0.43
C TYR A 81 5.01 -6.48 -1.61
N HIS A 82 5.00 -5.65 -2.66
CA HIS A 82 4.49 -6.04 -3.96
C HIS A 82 5.31 -5.38 -5.08
N SER A 83 5.09 -5.83 -6.30
CA SER A 83 5.80 -5.29 -7.45
C SER A 83 4.89 -4.50 -8.37
N HIS A 84 5.45 -3.47 -8.99
CA HIS A 84 4.90 -2.74 -10.12
C HIS A 84 5.71 -3.09 -11.37
N PRO A 85 5.25 -4.02 -12.22
CA PRO A 85 6.02 -4.49 -13.37
C PRO A 85 6.34 -3.41 -14.41
N VAL A 86 5.47 -2.39 -14.55
CA VAL A 86 5.54 -1.37 -15.61
C VAL A 86 5.29 0.07 -15.14
N SER A 87 5.06 0.27 -13.84
CA SER A 87 4.74 1.58 -13.27
C SER A 87 5.70 1.99 -12.16
N VAL A 88 5.67 3.26 -11.79
CA VAL A 88 6.52 3.83 -10.74
C VAL A 88 6.29 3.16 -9.38
N ALA A 89 7.31 3.18 -8.52
CA ALA A 89 7.21 2.71 -7.14
C ALA A 89 6.44 3.72 -6.27
N TYR A 90 5.13 3.81 -6.48
CA TYR A 90 4.22 4.65 -5.70
C TYR A 90 2.87 3.94 -5.54
N PRO A 91 2.23 3.97 -4.34
CA PRO A 91 0.97 3.28 -4.13
C PRO A 91 -0.13 3.73 -5.09
N SER A 92 -0.80 2.78 -5.71
CA SER A 92 -2.04 3.02 -6.44
C SER A 92 -3.21 3.30 -5.48
N ALA A 93 -4.33 3.76 -6.01
CA ALA A 93 -5.54 3.93 -5.21
C ALA A 93 -6.06 2.60 -4.66
N THR A 94 -5.87 1.51 -5.42
CA THR A 94 -6.25 0.15 -5.00
C THR A 94 -5.34 -0.34 -3.87
N ASP A 95 -4.02 -0.06 -3.94
CA ASP A 95 -3.08 -0.37 -2.85
C ASP A 95 -3.49 0.35 -1.56
N GLY A 96 -3.79 1.65 -1.67
CA GLY A 96 -4.28 2.43 -0.54
C GLY A 96 -5.57 1.88 0.04
N TRP A 97 -6.54 1.54 -0.81
CA TRP A 97 -7.81 0.96 -0.37
C TRP A 97 -7.62 -0.38 0.36
N ASN A 98 -6.67 -1.20 -0.08
CA ASN A 98 -6.39 -2.51 0.49
C ASN A 98 -5.34 -2.47 1.62
N ALA A 99 -4.91 -1.29 2.06
CA ALA A 99 -3.96 -1.13 3.16
C ALA A 99 -4.62 -1.38 4.51
N HIS A 100 -4.58 -2.64 4.98
CA HIS A 100 -5.20 -3.06 6.24
C HIS A 100 -4.20 -3.19 7.41
N TYR A 101 -2.91 -2.98 7.18
CA TYR A 101 -1.83 -3.12 8.16
C TYR A 101 -1.10 -1.80 8.37
N PRO A 102 -1.68 -0.83 9.12
CA PRO A 102 -1.12 0.52 9.28
C PRO A 102 0.22 0.54 10.03
N ASP A 103 0.50 -0.50 10.82
CA ASP A 103 1.74 -0.64 11.58
C ASP A 103 2.90 -1.23 10.77
N CYS A 104 2.62 -1.79 9.58
CA CYS A 104 3.62 -2.31 8.66
C CYS A 104 4.03 -1.27 7.63
N PHE A 105 5.23 -1.44 7.08
CA PHE A 105 5.60 -0.75 5.85
C PHE A 105 5.00 -1.47 4.64
N TYR A 106 4.73 -0.71 3.59
CA TYR A 106 4.43 -1.22 2.26
C TYR A 106 5.62 -0.93 1.36
N LEU A 107 6.34 -1.99 0.96
CA LEU A 107 7.47 -1.91 0.04
C LEU A 107 6.99 -2.13 -1.37
N ILE A 108 7.23 -1.17 -2.25
CA ILE A 108 6.89 -1.27 -3.67
C ILE A 108 8.16 -1.43 -4.48
N CYS A 109 8.25 -2.54 -5.22
CA CYS A 109 9.33 -2.82 -6.15
C CYS A 109 8.91 -2.47 -7.57
N SER A 110 9.36 -1.35 -8.09
CA SER A 110 9.12 -0.97 -9.49
C SER A 110 10.17 -1.57 -10.42
N LEU A 111 9.69 -2.14 -11.51
CA LEU A 111 10.47 -2.60 -12.65
C LEU A 111 10.16 -1.78 -13.91
N GLU A 112 9.65 -0.54 -13.76
CA GLU A 112 9.42 0.39 -14.87
C GLU A 112 10.68 0.53 -15.73
N VAL A 113 11.85 0.63 -15.08
CA VAL A 113 13.17 0.51 -15.70
C VAL A 113 13.83 -0.75 -15.16
N ASP A 114 13.65 -1.88 -15.83
CA ASP A 114 14.09 -3.21 -15.35
C ASP A 114 15.61 -3.29 -15.07
N ALA A 115 16.42 -2.52 -15.79
CA ALA A 115 17.86 -2.45 -15.56
C ALA A 115 18.21 -1.67 -14.25
N ALA A 116 17.28 -0.89 -13.72
CA ALA A 116 17.46 -0.10 -12.51
C ALA A 116 16.19 -0.17 -11.64
N PRO A 117 15.94 -1.32 -10.96
CA PRO A 117 14.79 -1.49 -10.08
C PRO A 117 14.78 -0.47 -8.96
N VAL A 118 13.60 0.00 -8.59
CA VAL A 118 13.41 0.97 -7.50
C VAL A 118 12.59 0.35 -6.39
N LEU A 119 13.08 0.42 -5.16
CA LEU A 119 12.36 0.04 -3.94
C LEU A 119 12.03 1.29 -3.14
N ARG A 120 10.75 1.49 -2.83
CA ARG A 120 10.29 2.57 -1.95
C ARG A 120 9.41 2.00 -0.84
N ALA A 121 9.43 2.64 0.30
CA ALA A 121 8.67 2.23 1.48
C ALA A 121 7.63 3.29 1.83
N PHE A 122 6.43 2.86 2.17
CA PHE A 122 5.31 3.73 2.56
C PHE A 122 4.65 3.18 3.81
N ARG A 123 4.06 4.10 4.60
CA ARG A 123 2.99 3.76 5.53
C ARG A 123 1.70 4.28 4.94
N MET A 124 0.70 3.43 4.93
CA MET A 124 -0.64 3.75 4.46
C MET A 124 -1.61 3.54 5.62
N THR A 125 -2.21 4.64 6.09
CA THR A 125 -3.09 4.60 7.26
C THR A 125 -4.52 4.95 6.85
N PRO A 126 -5.47 4.01 6.97
CA PRO A 126 -6.86 4.27 6.68
C PRO A 126 -7.53 5.05 7.82
N HIS A 127 -8.36 6.02 7.44
CA HIS A 127 -9.24 6.79 8.33
C HIS A 127 -10.66 6.70 7.78
N TRP A 128 -11.56 6.08 8.52
CA TRP A 128 -12.96 5.98 8.11
C TRP A 128 -13.64 7.35 8.22
N VAL A 129 -14.38 7.70 7.20
CA VAL A 129 -15.07 9.00 7.07
C VAL A 129 -16.48 8.78 6.59
N GLU A 130 -17.40 9.60 7.07
CA GLU A 130 -18.74 9.65 6.50
C GLU A 130 -18.75 10.66 5.35
N LEU A 131 -19.19 10.22 4.17
CA LEU A 131 -19.25 11.04 2.98
C LEU A 131 -20.69 11.30 2.56
N ASP A 132 -21.02 12.56 2.30
CA ASP A 132 -22.18 12.91 1.49
C ASP A 132 -21.81 12.81 0.01
N LEU A 133 -22.06 11.63 -0.57
CA LEU A 133 -21.71 11.34 -1.96
C LEU A 133 -22.42 12.27 -2.95
N ALA A 134 -23.65 12.72 -2.65
CA ALA A 134 -24.40 13.61 -3.53
C ALA A 134 -23.66 14.94 -3.73
N SER A 135 -23.11 15.48 -2.64
CA SER A 135 -22.31 16.70 -2.68
C SER A 135 -20.91 16.48 -3.25
N LEU A 136 -20.26 15.35 -2.94
CA LEU A 136 -18.86 15.10 -3.29
C LEU A 136 -18.63 14.68 -4.75
N ARG A 137 -19.53 13.91 -5.34
CA ARG A 137 -19.44 13.46 -6.75
C ARG A 137 -19.27 14.61 -7.74
N HIS A 138 -19.79 15.79 -7.39
CA HIS A 138 -19.70 17.01 -8.22
C HIS A 138 -18.52 17.91 -7.81
N ALA A 139 -17.99 17.75 -6.59
CA ALA A 139 -16.95 18.61 -6.04
C ALA A 139 -15.54 18.11 -6.36
N LEU A 140 -15.35 16.81 -6.52
CA LEU A 140 -14.05 16.19 -6.76
C LEU A 140 -14.10 15.25 -7.99
N PRO A 141 -13.01 15.21 -8.77
CA PRO A 141 -12.91 14.35 -9.95
C PRO A 141 -12.56 12.89 -9.55
N PHE A 142 -13.50 12.21 -8.87
CA PHE A 142 -13.34 10.79 -8.58
C PHE A 142 -13.22 9.97 -9.87
N GLN A 143 -12.31 9.01 -9.84
CA GLN A 143 -12.14 8.03 -10.91
C GLN A 143 -12.54 6.65 -10.41
N GLU A 144 -13.24 5.88 -11.22
CA GLU A 144 -13.47 4.48 -10.95
C GLU A 144 -12.17 3.72 -11.22
N VAL A 145 -11.57 3.15 -10.17
CA VAL A 145 -10.27 2.45 -10.23
C VAL A 145 -10.43 0.94 -10.34
N ARG A 146 -11.59 0.43 -9.93
CA ARG A 146 -12.09 -0.92 -10.20
C ARG A 146 -13.62 -0.91 -10.01
N PRO A 147 -14.37 -1.93 -10.47
CA PRO A 147 -15.83 -1.94 -10.37
C PRO A 147 -16.31 -1.60 -8.95
N GLY A 148 -17.07 -0.50 -8.85
CA GLY A 148 -17.66 0.02 -7.61
C GLY A 148 -16.70 0.80 -6.70
N LEU A 149 -15.38 0.80 -6.92
CA LEU A 149 -14.43 1.57 -6.15
C LEU A 149 -14.04 2.85 -6.87
N TYR A 150 -14.35 3.97 -6.25
CA TYR A 150 -14.04 5.31 -6.75
C TYR A 150 -13.01 5.97 -5.84
N ALA A 151 -11.99 6.59 -6.43
CA ALA A 151 -10.94 7.26 -5.68
C ALA A 151 -10.59 8.63 -6.25
N TYR A 152 -10.18 9.51 -5.35
CA TYR A 152 -9.59 10.82 -5.63
C TYR A 152 -8.24 10.91 -4.91
N PHE A 153 -7.21 11.36 -5.63
CA PHE A 153 -5.88 11.55 -5.05
C PHE A 153 -5.65 13.03 -4.72
N GLN A 154 -5.30 13.30 -3.46
CA GLN A 154 -4.89 14.62 -2.98
C GLN A 154 -3.38 14.65 -2.79
N PRO A 155 -2.62 15.33 -3.68
CA PRO A 155 -1.15 15.33 -3.62
C PRO A 155 -0.56 16.27 -2.57
N THR A 156 -1.29 17.32 -2.18
CA THR A 156 -0.79 18.37 -1.27
C THR A 156 -1.84 18.77 -0.26
N SER A 157 -1.42 19.33 0.87
CA SER A 157 -2.30 19.79 1.95
C SER A 157 -3.14 21.03 1.62
N SER A 158 -3.00 21.60 0.42
CA SER A 158 -3.74 22.80 0.04
C SER A 158 -5.14 22.50 -0.47
N SER A 159 -6.12 23.11 0.18
CA SER A 159 -7.48 23.32 -0.30
C SER A 159 -8.29 22.09 -0.72
N LEU A 160 -8.58 21.22 0.23
CA LEU A 160 -9.79 20.39 0.11
C LEU A 160 -11.01 21.32 0.08
N PRO A 161 -12.04 21.02 -0.74
CA PRO A 161 -13.28 21.77 -0.68
C PRO A 161 -13.83 21.82 0.76
N PRO A 162 -14.44 22.92 1.19
CA PRO A 162 -15.02 23.05 2.54
C PRO A 162 -16.02 21.94 2.91
N LEU A 163 -16.59 21.27 1.92
CA LEU A 163 -17.47 20.09 2.08
C LEU A 163 -16.74 18.87 2.67
N LEU A 164 -15.42 18.84 2.61
CA LEU A 164 -14.57 17.84 3.26
C LEU A 164 -14.06 18.32 4.62
N ALA A 165 -14.78 19.21 5.29
CA ALA A 165 -14.51 19.67 6.67
C ALA A 165 -14.62 18.53 7.71
N LEU A 166 -14.02 17.41 7.39
CA LEU A 166 -14.02 16.17 8.13
C LEU A 166 -12.65 15.91 8.71
N PRO A 167 -12.46 14.78 9.38
CA PRO A 167 -11.13 14.28 9.77
C PRO A 167 -10.07 14.37 8.67
N ALA A 168 -10.49 14.40 7.40
CA ALA A 168 -9.64 14.66 6.24
C ALA A 168 -8.83 15.95 6.33
N GLU A 169 -9.31 17.00 6.99
CA GLU A 169 -8.52 18.22 7.25
C GLU A 169 -7.33 17.97 8.20
N ARG A 170 -7.38 16.87 8.95
CA ARG A 170 -6.33 16.45 9.88
C ARG A 170 -5.44 15.37 9.30
N VAL A 171 -5.77 14.84 8.14
CA VAL A 171 -4.97 13.83 7.45
C VAL A 171 -3.93 14.54 6.60
N PRO A 172 -2.63 14.32 6.85
CA PRO A 172 -1.59 14.94 6.03
C PRO A 172 -1.65 14.40 4.60
N ALA A 173 -1.55 15.29 3.63
CA ALA A 173 -1.35 14.88 2.24
C ALA A 173 0.11 14.39 2.03
N PRO A 174 0.34 13.49 1.07
CA PRO A 174 -0.64 12.95 0.12
C PRO A 174 -1.59 11.93 0.72
N PHE A 175 -2.81 11.84 0.16
CA PHE A 175 -3.77 10.80 0.53
C PHE A 175 -4.71 10.44 -0.63
N TYR A 176 -5.32 9.26 -0.55
CA TYR A 176 -6.49 8.91 -1.33
C TYR A 176 -7.75 9.10 -0.50
N LEU A 177 -8.77 9.71 -1.09
CA LEU A 177 -10.14 9.68 -0.61
C LEU A 177 -10.89 8.69 -1.50
N GLY A 178 -11.43 7.63 -0.91
CA GLY A 178 -12.11 6.59 -1.65
C GLY A 178 -13.48 6.24 -1.07
N TYR A 179 -14.35 5.72 -1.93
CA TYR A 179 -15.61 5.10 -1.52
C TYR A 179 -15.94 3.90 -2.40
N PHE A 180 -16.63 2.95 -1.81
CA PHE A 180 -17.09 1.75 -2.50
C PHE A 180 -18.63 1.71 -2.51
N VAL A 181 -19.18 1.42 -3.68
CA VAL A 181 -20.62 1.20 -3.86
C VAL A 181 -20.88 -0.24 -4.31
N ASP A 182 -21.99 -0.79 -3.88
CA ASP A 182 -22.44 -2.10 -4.32
C ASP A 182 -23.04 -2.07 -5.74
N THR A 183 -23.54 -3.21 -6.19
CA THR A 183 -24.17 -3.36 -7.52
C THR A 183 -25.48 -2.59 -7.66
N ALA A 184 -26.12 -2.18 -6.57
CA ALA A 184 -27.29 -1.30 -6.56
C ALA A 184 -26.90 0.19 -6.59
N GLY A 185 -25.62 0.51 -6.44
CA GLY A 185 -25.09 1.86 -6.37
C GLY A 185 -25.16 2.48 -4.97
N GLU A 186 -25.45 1.67 -3.96
CA GLU A 186 -25.52 2.12 -2.56
C GLU A 186 -24.13 2.17 -1.95
N LEU A 187 -23.86 3.21 -1.14
CA LEU A 187 -22.59 3.37 -0.44
C LEU A 187 -22.38 2.25 0.60
N VAL A 188 -21.29 1.53 0.46
CA VAL A 188 -20.91 0.46 1.39
C VAL A 188 -19.84 0.92 2.38
N ASP A 189 -18.81 1.63 1.88
CA ASP A 189 -17.67 2.06 2.70
C ASP A 189 -17.05 3.33 2.12
N SER A 190 -16.44 4.13 2.99
CA SER A 190 -15.68 5.31 2.59
C SER A 190 -14.55 5.59 3.57
N ARG A 191 -13.39 5.97 3.03
CA ARG A 191 -12.21 6.24 3.84
C ARG A 191 -11.23 7.20 3.17
N VAL A 192 -10.46 7.86 4.01
CA VAL A 192 -9.24 8.56 3.60
C VAL A 192 -8.06 7.67 3.95
N VAL A 193 -7.14 7.49 3.03
CA VAL A 193 -5.90 6.73 3.27
C VAL A 193 -4.71 7.67 3.10
N SER A 194 -4.08 8.03 4.21
CA SER A 194 -2.86 8.84 4.19
C SER A 194 -1.68 8.00 3.74
N ILE A 195 -0.78 8.63 2.97
CA ILE A 195 0.41 8.00 2.41
C ILE A 195 1.63 8.76 2.92
N VAL A 196 2.48 8.10 3.67
CA VAL A 196 3.74 8.68 4.16
C VAL A 196 4.89 7.84 3.63
N GLU A 197 5.76 8.45 2.83
CA GLU A 197 6.98 7.80 2.37
C GLU A 197 8.02 7.78 3.48
N HIS A 198 8.70 6.65 3.61
CA HIS A 198 9.79 6.45 4.56
C HIS A 198 11.08 6.08 3.83
N PRO A 199 12.24 6.48 4.36
CA PRO A 199 13.52 6.11 3.78
C PRO A 199 13.72 4.59 3.73
N VAL A 200 14.23 4.09 2.61
CA VAL A 200 14.81 2.74 2.49
C VAL A 200 16.33 2.88 2.54
N VAL A 201 16.94 2.31 3.57
CA VAL A 201 18.39 2.33 3.77
C VAL A 201 18.94 0.97 3.37
N LEU A 202 19.57 0.92 2.20
CA LEU A 202 20.25 -0.29 1.74
C LEU A 202 21.51 -0.50 2.56
N GLN A 203 21.65 -1.71 3.10
CA GLN A 203 22.87 -2.12 3.83
C GLN A 203 23.68 -3.05 2.94
N GLY A 204 24.95 -2.69 2.75
CA GLY A 204 25.92 -3.47 1.97
C GLY A 204 26.42 -4.72 2.69
#